data_0e10330289e1a34f43e5e6160e93b344
#
_entry.id   0e10330289e1a34f43e5e6160e93b344
#
_cell.length_a   1.000
_cell.length_b   1.000
_cell.length_c   1.000
_cell.angle_alpha   90.00
_cell.angle_beta   90.00
_cell.angle_gamma   90.00
#
_symmetry.space_group_name_H-M   'P 1'
#
loop_
_entity.id
_entity.type
_entity.pdbx_description
1 polymer ?
#
loop_
_entity_poly.entity_id
_entity_poly.type
_entity_poly.pdbx_seq_one_letter_code
_entity_poly.pdbx_strand_id
1 'polypeptide(L)'
;MNHSTHVFPAIPTQLTGQALVSHAGLSVLTSFLNALDFRQLCEDGFSQFVPTTATHRPGKILGALTLSLVAGGEQASDIDQLRAAPDMFGSVASDATVSRFMNRIKEQPEAFEHGFATMTRHLRTKVWAAAGPRNPARLATPANPLIIDIDASLVHVHSEKESSAGTYKGGYGFSPMIAMADYGKTNGTGEVLAVHLRPGNRGANCAKSHIEVLNQALAQLPDDFYDEHGKLTGKKILVRTDSAGSSREFLHYLDSLGIQFSTSYSLPVIKERFVRWIDEKKYWEPALDADGDLRDDAWVIDASKVLELKDYPAGTRIYLRAEPLHPGAKANLFDTDGNRVTAFLTNAPRFNVAFLDARHRARGRCENRIKTLKSAGLGKLPYWSFAANQAWANLAMFALNLVSWLQLAVLPGGHEASVWDVKRWRYRLFSMAGKVVSGGRQRRLLIPEKAPEARLLCRLIEGIGVLFQRWRHGELAV
;
A
#
# COMPACT_ATOMS: atom_id res chain seq x y z
N MET A 1 9.08 53.38 -1.40
CA MET A 1 9.01 51.90 -1.43
C MET A 1 10.44 51.40 -1.59
N ASN A 2 11.03 50.78 -0.57
CA ASN A 2 12.34 50.19 -0.69
C ASN A 2 12.27 49.01 -1.64
N HIS A 3 12.82 49.14 -2.82
CA HIS A 3 13.03 48.00 -3.73
C HIS A 3 14.08 47.08 -3.10
N SER A 4 13.63 45.96 -2.54
CA SER A 4 14.53 44.89 -2.11
C SER A 4 15.31 44.40 -3.32
N THR A 5 16.65 44.43 -3.25
CA THR A 5 17.53 43.84 -4.27
C THR A 5 17.56 42.32 -4.18
N HIS A 6 16.88 41.69 -3.21
CA HIS A 6 16.79 40.27 -2.99
C HIS A 6 15.55 39.70 -3.64
N VAL A 7 15.66 38.48 -4.18
CA VAL A 7 14.52 37.70 -4.77
C VAL A 7 13.42 37.46 -3.74
N PHE A 8 13.79 37.27 -2.46
CA PHE A 8 12.87 37.14 -1.34
C PHE A 8 13.17 38.17 -0.25
N PRO A 9 12.15 38.62 0.51
CA PRO A 9 12.35 39.56 1.60
C PRO A 9 13.21 38.92 2.70
N ALA A 10 14.13 39.72 3.28
CA ALA A 10 14.86 39.36 4.48
C ALA A 10 13.94 39.55 5.69
N ILE A 11 13.64 38.49 6.42
CA ILE A 11 12.76 38.49 7.58
C ILE A 11 13.53 38.11 8.83
N PRO A 12 13.58 38.99 9.86
CA PRO A 12 14.18 38.63 11.14
C PRO A 12 13.49 37.45 11.79
N THR A 13 14.25 36.51 12.35
CA THR A 13 13.76 35.33 13.03
C THR A 13 13.90 35.45 14.51
N GLN A 14 12.85 35.13 15.28
CA GLN A 14 12.89 35.13 16.74
C GLN A 14 12.10 33.95 17.32
N LEU A 15 12.49 33.53 18.53
CA LEU A 15 11.74 32.54 19.29
C LEU A 15 10.42 33.12 19.83
N THR A 16 9.39 32.31 19.93
CA THR A 16 8.10 32.69 20.49
C THR A 16 7.56 31.60 21.40
N GLY A 17 6.87 31.98 22.47
CA GLY A 17 6.09 31.05 23.33
C GLY A 17 4.69 30.72 22.79
N GLN A 18 4.35 31.13 21.57
CA GLN A 18 3.04 30.83 20.99
C GLN A 18 2.97 29.37 20.55
N ALA A 19 1.78 28.75 20.72
CA ALA A 19 1.50 27.38 20.32
C ALA A 19 1.35 27.25 18.79
N LEU A 20 2.44 27.45 18.06
CA LEU A 20 2.52 27.26 16.61
C LEU A 20 2.77 25.78 16.29
N VAL A 21 2.10 25.27 15.27
CA VAL A 21 2.18 23.88 14.82
C VAL A 21 2.54 23.85 13.35
N SER A 22 3.64 23.19 13.01
CA SER A 22 4.13 23.06 11.63
C SER A 22 3.39 21.99 10.82
N HIS A 23 2.73 21.05 11.48
CA HIS A 23 2.01 19.91 10.86
C HIS A 23 0.54 19.89 11.31
N ALA A 24 -0.10 21.06 11.29
CA ALA A 24 -1.50 21.20 11.72
C ALA A 24 -2.48 20.33 10.89
N GLY A 25 -2.15 20.07 9.63
CA GLY A 25 -2.94 19.20 8.77
C GLY A 25 -3.00 17.74 9.24
N LEU A 26 -2.09 17.27 10.10
CA LEU A 26 -2.20 15.95 10.73
C LEU A 26 -3.41 15.82 11.67
N SER A 27 -4.08 16.93 12.01
CA SER A 27 -5.33 16.92 12.78
C SER A 27 -6.41 16.04 12.15
N VAL A 28 -6.44 15.93 10.81
CA VAL A 28 -7.36 15.04 10.12
C VAL A 28 -7.10 13.57 10.46
N LEU A 29 -5.83 13.16 10.54
CA LEU A 29 -5.48 11.77 10.87
C LEU A 29 -5.68 11.46 12.36
N THR A 30 -5.40 12.42 13.25
CA THR A 30 -5.72 12.23 14.69
C THR A 30 -7.23 12.10 14.92
N SER A 31 -8.04 12.90 14.22
CA SER A 31 -9.51 12.80 14.26
C SER A 31 -9.99 11.46 13.68
N PHE A 32 -9.38 11.00 12.60
CA PHE A 32 -9.73 9.72 11.96
C PHE A 32 -9.37 8.52 12.85
N LEU A 33 -8.18 8.50 13.46
CA LEU A 33 -7.79 7.47 14.42
C LEU A 33 -8.75 7.41 15.63
N ASN A 34 -9.19 8.57 16.14
CA ASN A 34 -10.17 8.63 17.20
C ASN A 34 -11.54 8.07 16.78
N ALA A 35 -12.00 8.39 15.56
CA ALA A 35 -13.25 7.86 15.02
C ALA A 35 -13.21 6.35 14.79
N LEU A 36 -12.03 5.79 14.56
CA LEU A 36 -11.81 4.37 14.36
C LEU A 36 -11.64 3.57 15.67
N ASP A 37 -11.73 4.19 16.84
CA ASP A 37 -11.50 3.59 18.17
C ASP A 37 -10.08 2.96 18.30
N PHE A 38 -9.12 3.53 17.56
CA PHE A 38 -7.74 3.03 17.48
C PHE A 38 -7.09 2.82 18.86
N ARG A 39 -7.39 3.70 19.82
CA ARG A 39 -6.87 3.59 21.18
C ARG A 39 -7.28 2.25 21.83
N GLN A 40 -8.57 1.89 21.75
CA GLN A 40 -9.09 0.66 22.36
C GLN A 40 -8.48 -0.57 21.68
N LEU A 41 -8.45 -0.60 20.37
CA LEU A 41 -7.85 -1.70 19.61
C LEU A 41 -6.36 -1.91 19.94
N CYS A 42 -5.64 -0.81 20.21
CA CYS A 42 -4.25 -0.91 20.66
C CYS A 42 -4.14 -1.42 22.12
N GLU A 43 -5.05 -1.06 23.00
CA GLU A 43 -5.06 -1.65 24.36
C GLU A 43 -5.31 -3.15 24.31
N ASP A 44 -6.27 -3.59 23.50
CA ASP A 44 -6.62 -5.00 23.35
C ASP A 44 -5.48 -5.83 22.75
N GLY A 45 -4.79 -5.30 21.73
CA GLY A 45 -3.75 -6.03 21.00
C GLY A 45 -2.34 -5.91 21.59
N PHE A 46 -2.03 -4.85 22.38
CA PHE A 46 -0.65 -4.51 22.69
C PHE A 46 -0.40 -4.11 24.15
N SER A 47 -1.36 -4.26 25.05
CA SER A 47 -1.19 -3.87 26.47
C SER A 47 -0.04 -4.60 27.15
N GLN A 48 0.28 -5.83 26.75
CA GLN A 48 1.41 -6.61 27.26
C GLN A 48 2.79 -6.02 26.95
N PHE A 49 2.89 -5.14 25.94
CA PHE A 49 4.16 -4.51 25.55
C PHE A 49 4.50 -3.25 26.37
N VAL A 50 3.66 -2.86 27.33
CA VAL A 50 3.92 -1.76 28.22
C VAL A 50 3.56 -2.15 29.66
N PRO A 51 4.23 -1.58 30.70
CA PRO A 51 3.79 -1.77 32.08
C PRO A 51 2.36 -1.21 32.29
N THR A 52 1.61 -1.80 33.20
CA THR A 52 0.26 -1.29 33.57
C THR A 52 0.29 0.15 34.07
N THR A 53 1.41 0.56 34.70
CA THR A 53 1.66 1.91 35.23
C THR A 53 2.25 2.86 34.18
N ALA A 54 2.42 2.44 32.94
CA ALA A 54 3.03 3.28 31.92
C ALA A 54 2.17 4.51 31.59
N THR A 55 2.77 5.68 31.61
CA THR A 55 2.15 6.96 31.20
C THR A 55 1.72 6.94 29.74
N HIS A 56 2.54 6.32 28.88
CA HIS A 56 2.25 6.18 27.46
C HIS A 56 1.76 4.76 27.16
N ARG A 57 0.47 4.64 26.90
CA ARG A 57 -0.17 3.39 26.50
C ARG A 57 0.14 3.05 25.03
N PRO A 58 -0.02 1.78 24.58
CA PRO A 58 0.35 1.35 23.24
C PRO A 58 -0.21 2.23 22.11
N GLY A 59 -1.48 2.60 22.18
CA GLY A 59 -2.12 3.43 21.17
C GLY A 59 -1.48 4.82 21.03
N LYS A 60 -0.91 5.35 22.10
CA LYS A 60 -0.20 6.63 22.07
C LYS A 60 1.17 6.49 21.37
N ILE A 61 1.88 5.39 21.65
CA ILE A 61 3.20 5.12 21.05
C ILE A 61 3.03 4.80 19.55
N LEU A 62 2.16 3.83 19.23
CA LEU A 62 1.92 3.41 17.85
C LEU A 62 1.33 4.55 17.00
N GLY A 63 0.39 5.31 17.55
CA GLY A 63 -0.19 6.48 16.88
C GLY A 63 0.85 7.57 16.59
N ALA A 64 1.72 7.89 17.55
CA ALA A 64 2.78 8.88 17.35
C ALA A 64 3.78 8.43 16.26
N LEU A 65 4.23 7.16 16.30
CA LEU A 65 5.11 6.60 15.26
C LEU A 65 4.43 6.63 13.87
N THR A 66 3.16 6.23 13.80
CA THR A 66 2.38 6.27 12.54
C THR A 66 2.27 7.70 11.99
N LEU A 67 1.92 8.67 12.82
CA LEU A 67 1.81 10.07 12.39
C LEU A 67 3.17 10.65 11.96
N SER A 68 4.25 10.31 12.67
CA SER A 68 5.61 10.67 12.28
C SER A 68 5.97 10.11 10.90
N LEU A 69 5.70 8.82 10.65
CA LEU A 69 5.94 8.19 9.34
C LEU A 69 5.12 8.84 8.22
N VAL A 70 3.85 9.14 8.47
CA VAL A 70 3.02 9.89 7.51
C VAL A 70 3.61 11.27 7.26
N ALA A 71 4.09 11.97 8.28
CA ALA A 71 4.72 13.28 8.14
C ALA A 71 6.08 13.25 7.43
N GLY A 72 6.70 12.08 7.29
CA GLY A 72 7.97 11.91 6.59
C GLY A 72 9.13 11.52 7.49
N GLY A 73 8.87 11.18 8.75
CA GLY A 73 9.85 10.59 9.65
C GLY A 73 10.37 9.26 9.10
N GLU A 74 11.62 8.96 9.37
CA GLU A 74 12.34 7.78 8.88
C GLU A 74 12.94 6.94 10.01
N GLN A 75 12.86 7.43 11.23
CA GLN A 75 13.38 6.78 12.44
C GLN A 75 12.52 7.11 13.67
N ALA A 76 12.68 6.34 14.73
CA ALA A 76 11.84 6.46 15.91
C ALA A 76 11.95 7.81 16.62
N SER A 77 13.14 8.45 16.59
CA SER A 77 13.37 9.78 17.18
C SER A 77 12.61 10.90 16.48
N ASP A 78 12.19 10.73 15.23
CA ASP A 78 11.50 11.77 14.45
C ASP A 78 10.12 12.13 15.03
N ILE A 79 9.62 11.36 16.01
CA ILE A 79 8.43 11.74 16.82
C ILE A 79 8.64 13.03 17.62
N ASP A 80 9.87 13.52 17.73
CA ASP A 80 10.20 14.80 18.36
C ASP A 80 9.42 15.97 17.74
N GLN A 81 9.18 15.92 16.44
CA GLN A 81 8.35 16.89 15.75
C GLN A 81 6.92 16.98 16.32
N LEU A 82 6.35 15.84 16.72
CA LEU A 82 5.06 15.80 17.37
C LEU A 82 5.15 16.25 18.84
N ARG A 83 6.24 15.90 19.51
CA ARG A 83 6.52 16.27 20.92
C ARG A 83 6.67 17.78 21.06
N ALA A 84 7.16 18.47 20.03
CA ALA A 84 7.28 19.93 19.99
C ALA A 84 5.92 20.66 19.97
N ALA A 85 4.79 19.96 19.71
CA ALA A 85 3.45 20.55 19.65
C ALA A 85 2.47 19.85 20.63
N PRO A 86 2.70 19.91 21.95
CA PRO A 86 1.91 19.18 22.95
C PRO A 86 0.44 19.64 23.01
N ASP A 87 0.16 20.88 22.66
CA ASP A 87 -1.21 21.39 22.62
C ASP A 87 -2.08 20.68 21.59
N MET A 88 -1.49 20.20 20.51
CA MET A 88 -2.17 19.46 19.46
C MET A 88 -2.09 17.94 19.66
N PHE A 89 -0.90 17.41 19.92
CA PHE A 89 -0.67 15.97 19.97
C PHE A 89 -0.72 15.40 21.39
N GLY A 90 -0.82 16.25 22.42
CA GLY A 90 -0.72 15.85 23.82
C GLY A 90 0.69 15.39 24.19
N SER A 91 0.81 14.65 25.29
CA SER A 91 2.09 14.07 25.70
C SER A 91 2.52 12.98 24.73
N VAL A 92 3.72 13.10 24.15
CA VAL A 92 4.32 12.14 23.22
C VAL A 92 5.48 11.42 23.92
N ALA A 93 5.61 10.12 23.70
CA ALA A 93 6.60 9.28 24.32
C ALA A 93 8.04 9.75 24.00
N SER A 94 8.95 9.59 24.98
CA SER A 94 10.39 9.82 24.75
C SER A 94 11.00 8.67 23.94
N ASP A 95 12.15 8.92 23.31
CA ASP A 95 12.91 7.92 22.54
C ASP A 95 13.23 6.69 23.38
N ALA A 96 13.59 6.88 24.66
CA ALA A 96 13.82 5.78 25.61
C ALA A 96 12.54 4.94 25.84
N THR A 97 11.36 5.55 25.83
CA THR A 97 10.09 4.83 25.96
C THR A 97 9.77 4.05 24.71
N VAL A 98 9.98 4.63 23.52
CA VAL A 98 9.83 3.93 22.24
C VAL A 98 10.81 2.78 22.13
N SER A 99 12.07 2.99 22.47
CA SER A 99 13.10 1.94 22.46
C SER A 99 12.72 0.75 23.35
N ARG A 100 12.25 1.02 24.59
CA ARG A 100 11.76 -0.05 25.49
C ARG A 100 10.55 -0.79 24.90
N PHE A 101 9.64 -0.08 24.26
CA PHE A 101 8.49 -0.70 23.58
C PHE A 101 8.95 -1.62 22.44
N MET A 102 9.85 -1.15 21.59
CA MET A 102 10.38 -1.96 20.47
C MET A 102 11.22 -3.15 20.95
N ASN A 103 11.94 -3.02 22.05
CA ASN A 103 12.67 -4.16 22.65
C ASN A 103 11.71 -5.26 23.13
N ARG A 104 10.57 -4.92 23.72
CA ARG A 104 9.56 -5.92 24.10
C ARG A 104 8.90 -6.59 22.91
N ILE A 105 8.70 -5.86 21.80
CA ILE A 105 8.25 -6.46 20.54
C ILE A 105 9.27 -7.48 20.04
N LYS A 106 10.56 -7.16 20.12
CA LYS A 106 11.65 -8.09 19.77
C LYS A 106 11.61 -9.38 20.59
N GLU A 107 11.20 -9.30 21.87
CA GLU A 107 11.09 -10.46 22.76
C GLU A 107 9.84 -11.32 22.46
N GLN A 108 8.79 -10.76 21.89
CA GLN A 108 7.50 -11.41 21.62
C GLN A 108 6.97 -11.04 20.21
N PRO A 109 7.72 -11.34 19.13
CA PRO A 109 7.38 -10.88 17.78
C PRO A 109 6.05 -11.44 17.27
N GLU A 110 5.76 -12.73 17.51
CA GLU A 110 4.53 -13.37 17.05
C GLU A 110 3.30 -12.74 17.72
N ALA A 111 3.39 -12.40 19.00
CA ALA A 111 2.29 -11.73 19.72
C ALA A 111 2.03 -10.33 19.15
N PHE A 112 3.08 -9.59 18.78
CA PHE A 112 2.93 -8.30 18.12
C PHE A 112 2.30 -8.45 16.74
N GLU A 113 2.79 -9.36 15.92
CA GLU A 113 2.27 -9.59 14.57
C GLU A 113 0.80 -10.02 14.60
N HIS A 114 0.42 -10.90 15.53
CA HIS A 114 -0.96 -11.31 15.70
C HIS A 114 -1.87 -10.12 16.09
N GLY A 115 -1.47 -9.35 17.11
CA GLY A 115 -2.21 -8.16 17.54
C GLY A 115 -2.32 -7.12 16.43
N PHE A 116 -1.25 -6.93 15.65
CA PHE A 116 -1.21 -6.00 14.54
C PHE A 116 -2.12 -6.44 13.38
N ALA A 117 -2.10 -7.71 13.04
CA ALA A 117 -2.97 -8.28 12.02
C ALA A 117 -4.45 -8.17 12.42
N THR A 118 -4.78 -8.49 13.66
CA THR A 118 -6.16 -8.38 14.20
C THR A 118 -6.64 -6.94 14.17
N MET A 119 -5.84 -6.00 14.67
CA MET A 119 -6.17 -4.57 14.68
C MET A 119 -6.39 -4.05 13.25
N THR A 120 -5.47 -4.33 12.33
CA THR A 120 -5.56 -3.80 10.96
C THR A 120 -6.70 -4.42 10.18
N ARG A 121 -7.02 -5.70 10.39
CA ARG A 121 -8.20 -6.34 9.80
C ARG A 121 -9.49 -5.68 10.29
N HIS A 122 -9.64 -5.47 11.60
CA HIS A 122 -10.79 -4.80 12.18
C HIS A 122 -10.97 -3.37 11.61
N LEU A 123 -9.90 -2.59 11.61
CA LEU A 123 -9.91 -1.22 11.07
C LEU A 123 -10.31 -1.21 9.58
N ARG A 124 -9.76 -2.13 8.79
CA ARG A 124 -10.09 -2.28 7.36
C ARG A 124 -11.56 -2.59 7.15
N THR A 125 -12.09 -3.56 7.87
CA THR A 125 -13.51 -3.94 7.79
C THR A 125 -14.41 -2.72 8.06
N LYS A 126 -14.11 -1.97 9.12
CA LYS A 126 -14.82 -0.74 9.50
C LYS A 126 -14.74 0.34 8.41
N VAL A 127 -13.55 0.57 7.86
CA VAL A 127 -13.31 1.55 6.77
C VAL A 127 -14.01 1.15 5.47
N TRP A 128 -13.92 -0.14 5.08
CA TRP A 128 -14.58 -0.60 3.86
C TRP A 128 -16.10 -0.53 3.96
N ALA A 129 -16.67 -0.84 5.13
CA ALA A 129 -18.09 -0.62 5.38
C ALA A 129 -18.49 0.86 5.24
N ALA A 130 -17.66 1.78 5.76
CA ALA A 130 -17.89 3.23 5.65
C ALA A 130 -17.80 3.75 4.21
N ALA A 131 -17.07 3.10 3.33
CA ALA A 131 -16.96 3.48 1.92
C ALA A 131 -18.28 3.29 1.13
N GLY A 132 -19.27 2.58 1.68
CA GLY A 132 -20.60 2.42 1.09
C GLY A 132 -20.56 1.77 -0.30
N PRO A 133 -21.03 2.47 -1.37
CA PRO A 133 -21.00 1.91 -2.74
C PRO A 133 -19.59 1.63 -3.26
N ARG A 134 -18.55 2.24 -2.67
CA ARG A 134 -17.15 2.04 -3.04
C ARG A 134 -16.44 0.95 -2.22
N ASN A 135 -17.18 0.24 -1.35
CA ASN A 135 -16.64 -0.85 -0.54
C ASN A 135 -16.01 -1.93 -1.44
N PRO A 136 -14.69 -2.18 -1.35
CA PRO A 136 -14.00 -3.14 -2.20
C PRO A 136 -14.57 -4.56 -2.11
N ALA A 137 -15.06 -4.98 -0.93
CA ALA A 137 -15.64 -6.30 -0.75
C ALA A 137 -16.98 -6.44 -1.49
N ARG A 138 -17.83 -5.40 -1.45
CA ARG A 138 -19.11 -5.39 -2.17
C ARG A 138 -18.96 -5.32 -3.68
N LEU A 139 -17.91 -4.65 -4.15
CA LEU A 139 -17.59 -4.56 -5.58
C LEU A 139 -16.97 -5.85 -6.13
N ALA A 140 -16.43 -6.70 -5.25
CA ALA A 140 -15.74 -7.92 -5.63
C ALA A 140 -16.70 -9.02 -6.06
N THR A 141 -16.62 -9.42 -7.33
CA THR A 141 -17.36 -10.53 -7.94
C THR A 141 -16.40 -11.42 -8.76
N PRO A 142 -16.79 -12.61 -9.17
CA PRO A 142 -15.95 -13.41 -10.08
C PRO A 142 -15.60 -12.73 -11.41
N ALA A 143 -16.46 -11.85 -11.91
CA ALA A 143 -16.22 -11.07 -13.13
C ALA A 143 -15.37 -9.81 -12.87
N ASN A 144 -15.50 -9.22 -11.68
CA ASN A 144 -14.75 -8.06 -11.23
C ASN A 144 -14.11 -8.35 -9.86
N PRO A 145 -13.06 -9.21 -9.80
CA PRO A 145 -12.47 -9.62 -8.54
C PRO A 145 -11.71 -8.49 -7.86
N LEU A 146 -11.58 -8.58 -6.52
CA LEU A 146 -10.58 -7.79 -5.79
C LEU A 146 -9.19 -8.19 -6.30
N ILE A 147 -8.43 -7.22 -6.76
CA ILE A 147 -7.07 -7.47 -7.26
C ILE A 147 -6.08 -7.33 -6.12
N ILE A 148 -5.27 -8.36 -5.91
CA ILE A 148 -4.14 -8.36 -4.98
C ILE A 148 -2.85 -8.44 -5.80
N ASP A 149 -2.09 -7.36 -5.81
CA ASP A 149 -0.76 -7.32 -6.41
C ASP A 149 0.27 -7.84 -5.40
N ILE A 150 1.12 -8.78 -5.81
CA ILE A 150 2.25 -9.23 -5.00
C ILE A 150 3.54 -8.91 -5.75
N ASP A 151 4.48 -8.27 -5.06
CA ASP A 151 5.79 -7.93 -5.61
C ASP A 151 6.85 -7.87 -4.51
N ALA A 152 8.11 -8.13 -4.88
CA ALA A 152 9.25 -8.01 -4.01
C ALA A 152 9.96 -6.67 -4.23
N SER A 153 10.50 -6.10 -3.16
CA SER A 153 11.25 -4.86 -3.27
C SER A 153 12.55 -4.94 -2.46
N LEU A 154 13.60 -4.27 -2.93
CA LEU A 154 14.86 -4.20 -2.20
C LEU A 154 14.89 -3.00 -1.27
N VAL A 155 15.32 -3.21 -0.03
CA VAL A 155 15.62 -2.15 0.94
C VAL A 155 17.09 -2.27 1.30
N HIS A 156 17.89 -1.29 0.85
CA HIS A 156 19.32 -1.24 1.13
C HIS A 156 19.58 -0.73 2.55
N VAL A 157 20.58 -1.32 3.20
CA VAL A 157 21.09 -0.87 4.51
C VAL A 157 22.61 -0.69 4.43
N HIS A 158 23.13 0.21 5.24
CA HIS A 158 24.54 0.58 5.24
C HIS A 158 25.35 -0.11 6.36
N SER A 159 24.68 -0.89 7.21
CA SER A 159 25.29 -1.59 8.34
C SER A 159 24.81 -3.03 8.40
N GLU A 160 25.61 -3.89 8.99
CA GLU A 160 25.21 -5.24 9.32
C GLU A 160 24.07 -5.20 10.34
N LYS A 161 22.90 -5.67 9.90
CA LYS A 161 21.70 -5.87 10.72
C LYS A 161 21.38 -7.34 10.76
N GLU A 162 20.67 -7.77 11.79
CA GLU A 162 20.23 -9.15 11.91
C GLU A 162 19.48 -9.59 10.64
N SER A 163 19.91 -10.70 10.03
CA SER A 163 19.37 -11.27 8.78
C SER A 163 19.50 -10.38 7.53
N SER A 164 20.25 -9.28 7.55
CA SER A 164 20.59 -8.58 6.32
C SER A 164 21.58 -9.39 5.48
N ALA A 165 21.49 -9.30 4.16
CA ALA A 165 22.31 -10.08 3.24
C ALA A 165 22.53 -9.35 1.91
N GLY A 166 23.51 -9.83 1.13
CA GLY A 166 23.74 -9.35 -0.23
C GLY A 166 22.51 -9.55 -1.12
N THR A 167 22.19 -8.56 -1.96
CA THR A 167 21.08 -8.63 -2.88
C THR A 167 21.53 -9.00 -4.29
N TYR A 168 20.65 -9.54 -5.11
CA TYR A 168 20.96 -9.93 -6.50
C TYR A 168 21.33 -8.73 -7.42
N LYS A 169 21.06 -7.49 -6.97
CA LYS A 169 21.46 -6.26 -7.69
C LYS A 169 22.77 -5.65 -7.21
N GLY A 170 23.57 -6.41 -6.43
CA GLY A 170 24.87 -5.94 -5.93
C GLY A 170 24.80 -5.01 -4.71
N GLY A 171 23.64 -4.85 -4.08
CA GLY A 171 23.48 -4.14 -2.82
C GLY A 171 23.49 -5.07 -1.61
N TYR A 172 23.28 -4.49 -0.41
CA TYR A 172 23.18 -5.22 0.86
C TYR A 172 21.94 -4.77 1.63
N GLY A 173 21.18 -5.69 2.22
CA GLY A 173 19.99 -5.36 2.99
C GLY A 173 18.92 -6.43 3.01
N PHE A 174 17.68 -6.02 2.72
CA PHE A 174 16.48 -6.85 2.81
C PHE A 174 15.71 -6.86 1.48
N SER A 175 14.91 -7.91 1.30
CA SER A 175 14.02 -8.09 0.14
C SER A 175 12.58 -8.38 0.61
N PRO A 176 11.86 -7.39 1.21
CA PRO A 176 10.48 -7.59 1.62
C PRO A 176 9.61 -7.98 0.44
N MET A 177 8.68 -8.91 0.67
CA MET A 177 7.58 -9.23 -0.23
C MET A 177 6.32 -8.55 0.26
N ILE A 178 5.57 -7.94 -0.64
CA ILE A 178 4.49 -7.03 -0.32
C ILE A 178 3.24 -7.46 -1.09
N ALA A 179 2.10 -7.57 -0.39
CA ALA A 179 0.80 -7.80 -0.99
C ALA A 179 -0.06 -6.54 -0.85
N MET A 180 -0.65 -6.08 -1.95
CA MET A 180 -1.41 -4.83 -2.03
C MET A 180 -2.76 -5.03 -2.70
N ALA A 181 -3.83 -4.48 -2.11
CA ALA A 181 -5.13 -4.39 -2.76
C ALA A 181 -5.16 -3.20 -3.74
N ASP A 182 -5.61 -3.45 -4.97
CA ASP A 182 -5.81 -2.43 -6.00
C ASP A 182 -7.28 -2.00 -6.06
N TYR A 183 -7.55 -0.73 -5.79
CA TYR A 183 -8.90 -0.15 -5.85
C TYR A 183 -9.27 0.43 -7.23
N GLY A 184 -8.44 0.21 -8.23
CA GLY A 184 -8.64 0.78 -9.56
C GLY A 184 -8.11 2.21 -9.68
N LYS A 185 -8.60 2.96 -10.66
CA LYS A 185 -8.10 4.32 -10.98
C LYS A 185 -8.74 5.43 -10.11
N THR A 186 -9.98 5.26 -9.69
CA THR A 186 -10.81 6.35 -9.15
C THR A 186 -11.19 6.20 -7.67
N ASN A 187 -11.01 5.00 -7.09
CA ASN A 187 -11.47 4.69 -5.73
C ASN A 187 -10.37 4.84 -4.66
N GLY A 188 -9.30 5.54 -4.97
CA GLY A 188 -8.16 5.70 -4.07
C GLY A 188 -6.90 5.00 -4.58
N THR A 189 -5.83 5.10 -3.81
CA THR A 189 -4.51 4.55 -4.19
C THR A 189 -4.36 3.06 -3.92
N GLY A 190 -5.38 2.40 -3.38
CA GLY A 190 -5.27 1.04 -2.84
C GLY A 190 -4.55 1.02 -1.49
N GLU A 191 -4.42 -0.15 -0.89
CA GLU A 191 -3.79 -0.33 0.42
C GLU A 191 -2.84 -1.52 0.45
N VAL A 192 -1.98 -1.57 1.46
CA VAL A 192 -1.10 -2.70 1.72
C VAL A 192 -1.81 -3.69 2.63
N LEU A 193 -1.90 -4.95 2.21
CA LEU A 193 -2.50 -6.02 3.01
C LEU A 193 -1.46 -6.71 3.90
N ALA A 194 -0.23 -6.92 3.38
CA ALA A 194 0.84 -7.57 4.11
C ALA A 194 2.22 -7.10 3.63
N VAL A 195 3.18 -7.07 4.55
CA VAL A 195 4.60 -6.88 4.28
C VAL A 195 5.36 -7.99 5.00
N HIS A 196 5.95 -8.89 4.24
CA HIS A 196 6.79 -9.98 4.76
C HIS A 196 8.26 -9.64 4.56
N LEU A 197 8.95 -9.24 5.64
CA LEU A 197 10.38 -8.92 5.59
C LEU A 197 11.20 -10.19 5.35
N ARG A 198 12.21 -10.10 4.48
CA ARG A 198 13.08 -11.24 4.13
C ARG A 198 14.52 -10.77 3.99
N PRO A 199 15.51 -11.66 4.23
CA PRO A 199 16.91 -11.39 3.91
C PRO A 199 17.10 -10.97 2.45
N GLY A 200 18.09 -10.12 2.17
CA GLY A 200 18.35 -9.58 0.83
C GLY A 200 18.68 -10.63 -0.24
N ASN A 201 19.23 -11.78 0.17
CA ASN A 201 19.58 -12.91 -0.70
C ASN A 201 18.40 -13.84 -1.03
N ARG A 202 17.21 -13.61 -0.49
CA ARG A 202 16.02 -14.37 -0.87
C ARG A 202 15.57 -14.00 -2.28
N GLY A 203 15.54 -15.01 -3.16
CA GLY A 203 15.08 -14.85 -4.54
C GLY A 203 13.65 -14.30 -4.62
N ALA A 204 13.40 -13.48 -5.61
CA ALA A 204 12.05 -12.94 -5.87
C ALA A 204 11.07 -14.07 -6.25
N ASN A 205 11.53 -15.12 -6.91
CA ASN A 205 10.76 -16.27 -7.41
C ASN A 205 10.53 -17.40 -6.37
N CYS A 206 10.72 -17.15 -5.08
CA CYS A 206 10.49 -18.12 -4.02
C CYS A 206 8.99 -18.37 -3.80
N ALA A 207 8.47 -19.50 -4.25
CA ALA A 207 7.05 -19.89 -4.09
C ALA A 207 6.58 -19.82 -2.64
N LYS A 208 7.38 -20.36 -1.70
CA LYS A 208 7.08 -20.31 -0.26
C LYS A 208 6.81 -18.88 0.22
N SER A 209 7.64 -17.92 -0.18
CA SER A 209 7.44 -16.51 0.24
C SER A 209 6.20 -15.87 -0.38
N HIS A 210 5.84 -16.25 -1.63
CA HIS A 210 4.59 -15.81 -2.23
C HIS A 210 3.38 -16.36 -1.47
N ILE A 211 3.42 -17.64 -1.09
CA ILE A 211 2.37 -18.30 -0.30
C ILE A 211 2.26 -17.65 1.09
N GLU A 212 3.38 -17.40 1.77
CA GLU A 212 3.40 -16.76 3.08
C GLU A 212 2.75 -15.36 3.05
N VAL A 213 3.19 -14.49 2.15
CA VAL A 213 2.63 -13.13 2.05
C VAL A 213 1.18 -13.14 1.59
N LEU A 214 0.80 -14.08 0.71
CA LEU A 214 -0.59 -14.24 0.30
C LEU A 214 -1.47 -14.64 1.48
N ASN A 215 -1.06 -15.62 2.29
CA ASN A 215 -1.82 -16.05 3.46
C ASN A 215 -1.99 -14.92 4.48
N GLN A 216 -0.94 -14.15 4.71
CA GLN A 216 -1.02 -12.94 5.54
C GLN A 216 -2.03 -11.93 4.94
N ALA A 217 -2.02 -11.72 3.63
CA ALA A 217 -2.94 -10.81 2.95
C ALA A 217 -4.39 -11.31 2.99
N LEU A 218 -4.63 -12.60 2.77
CA LEU A 218 -5.97 -13.20 2.86
C LEU A 218 -6.55 -13.08 4.28
N ALA A 219 -5.74 -13.31 5.31
CA ALA A 219 -6.14 -13.13 6.72
C ALA A 219 -6.53 -11.68 7.06
N GLN A 220 -6.19 -10.71 6.21
CA GLN A 220 -6.55 -9.30 6.35
C GLN A 220 -7.90 -8.96 5.69
N LEU A 221 -8.49 -9.84 4.91
CA LEU A 221 -9.75 -9.57 4.23
C LEU A 221 -10.95 -9.69 5.18
N PRO A 222 -11.99 -8.83 5.00
CA PRO A 222 -13.25 -8.94 5.72
C PRO A 222 -13.98 -10.27 5.46
N ASP A 223 -14.94 -10.58 6.32
CA ASP A 223 -15.73 -11.82 6.25
C ASP A 223 -16.54 -11.98 4.94
N ASP A 224 -16.82 -10.90 4.23
CA ASP A 224 -17.44 -10.90 2.88
C ASP A 224 -16.70 -11.80 1.86
N PHE A 225 -15.44 -12.12 2.10
CA PHE A 225 -14.64 -13.03 1.26
C PHE A 225 -14.70 -14.50 1.70
N TYR A 226 -15.43 -14.80 2.74
CA TYR A 226 -15.60 -16.15 3.26
C TYR A 226 -17.06 -16.56 3.20
N ASP A 227 -17.32 -17.86 3.08
CA ASP A 227 -18.66 -18.40 3.15
C ASP A 227 -19.10 -18.63 4.62
N GLU A 228 -20.32 -19.10 4.80
CA GLU A 228 -20.91 -19.40 6.12
C GLU A 228 -20.14 -20.45 6.94
N HIS A 229 -19.27 -21.22 6.29
CA HIS A 229 -18.39 -22.21 6.90
C HIS A 229 -16.96 -21.66 7.13
N GLY A 230 -16.72 -20.37 6.88
CA GLY A 230 -15.41 -19.75 6.99
C GLY A 230 -14.43 -20.12 5.87
N LYS A 231 -14.92 -20.73 4.77
CA LYS A 231 -14.09 -21.07 3.61
C LYS A 231 -13.96 -19.87 2.66
N LEU A 232 -12.74 -19.60 2.19
CA LEU A 232 -12.46 -18.52 1.25
C LEU A 232 -13.25 -18.67 -0.07
N THR A 233 -13.96 -17.62 -0.47
CA THR A 233 -14.58 -17.48 -1.79
C THR A 233 -13.56 -16.96 -2.81
N GLY A 234 -12.58 -17.79 -3.16
CA GLY A 234 -11.41 -17.41 -3.96
C GLY A 234 -11.73 -16.79 -5.31
N LYS A 235 -12.85 -17.18 -5.96
CA LYS A 235 -13.30 -16.62 -7.25
C LYS A 235 -13.51 -15.10 -7.23
N LYS A 236 -13.71 -14.49 -6.05
CA LYS A 236 -13.81 -13.02 -5.88
C LYS A 236 -12.46 -12.33 -5.82
N ILE A 237 -11.36 -13.07 -5.92
CA ILE A 237 -9.98 -12.56 -5.78
C ILE A 237 -9.19 -12.89 -7.03
N LEU A 238 -8.39 -11.93 -7.50
CA LEU A 238 -7.38 -12.12 -8.53
C LEU A 238 -6.02 -11.68 -8.02
N VAL A 239 -5.06 -12.59 -8.01
CA VAL A 239 -3.66 -12.28 -7.68
C VAL A 239 -2.90 -11.91 -8.94
N ARG A 240 -2.26 -10.72 -8.94
CA ARG A 240 -1.36 -10.27 -10.02
C ARG A 240 0.08 -10.25 -9.53
N THR A 241 0.99 -10.77 -10.37
CA THR A 241 2.43 -10.77 -10.09
C THR A 241 3.24 -10.46 -11.34
N ASP A 242 4.52 -10.15 -11.14
CA ASP A 242 5.49 -10.20 -12.22
C ASP A 242 5.89 -11.67 -12.52
N SER A 243 6.91 -11.86 -13.35
CA SER A 243 7.40 -13.20 -13.72
C SER A 243 7.97 -14.00 -12.54
N ALA A 244 8.33 -13.35 -11.44
CA ALA A 244 8.80 -14.04 -10.24
C ALA A 244 7.68 -14.85 -9.55
N GLY A 245 6.43 -14.45 -9.69
CA GLY A 245 5.26 -15.17 -9.19
C GLY A 245 4.70 -16.22 -10.15
N SER A 246 5.38 -16.54 -11.25
CA SER A 246 4.91 -17.54 -12.22
C SER A 246 5.31 -18.98 -11.90
N SER A 247 5.81 -19.25 -10.68
CA SER A 247 6.19 -20.61 -10.29
C SER A 247 4.97 -21.54 -10.27
N ARG A 248 5.14 -22.76 -10.80
CA ARG A 248 4.06 -23.77 -10.86
C ARG A 248 3.47 -24.04 -9.47
N GLU A 249 4.31 -24.18 -8.46
CA GLU A 249 3.90 -24.40 -7.07
C GLU A 249 2.96 -23.32 -6.58
N PHE A 250 3.30 -22.05 -6.80
CA PHE A 250 2.45 -20.94 -6.37
C PHE A 250 1.13 -20.87 -7.16
N LEU A 251 1.16 -21.12 -8.47
CA LEU A 251 -0.06 -21.09 -9.29
C LEU A 251 -1.00 -22.27 -8.95
N HIS A 252 -0.48 -23.46 -8.65
CA HIS A 252 -1.30 -24.56 -8.14
C HIS A 252 -1.87 -24.26 -6.76
N TYR A 253 -1.13 -23.54 -5.91
CA TYR A 253 -1.65 -23.09 -4.61
C TYR A 253 -2.83 -22.11 -4.79
N LEU A 254 -2.70 -21.12 -5.68
CA LEU A 254 -3.81 -20.21 -6.00
C LEU A 254 -5.04 -20.95 -6.52
N ASP A 255 -4.84 -21.88 -7.42
CA ASP A 255 -5.90 -22.71 -8.00
C ASP A 255 -6.61 -23.57 -6.94
N SER A 256 -5.86 -24.17 -6.02
CA SER A 256 -6.42 -24.96 -4.90
C SER A 256 -7.34 -24.13 -3.99
N LEU A 257 -7.11 -22.81 -3.90
CA LEU A 257 -7.95 -21.85 -3.18
C LEU A 257 -9.10 -21.29 -4.06
N GLY A 258 -9.17 -21.68 -5.33
CA GLY A 258 -10.09 -21.12 -6.32
C GLY A 258 -9.81 -19.66 -6.69
N ILE A 259 -8.62 -19.16 -6.38
CA ILE A 259 -8.20 -17.78 -6.66
C ILE A 259 -7.81 -17.64 -8.13
N GLN A 260 -8.29 -16.56 -8.76
CA GLN A 260 -7.85 -16.19 -10.10
C GLN A 260 -6.41 -15.65 -10.05
N PHE A 261 -5.63 -15.86 -11.10
CA PHE A 261 -4.31 -15.28 -11.21
C PHE A 261 -4.05 -14.61 -12.57
N SER A 262 -3.13 -13.68 -12.59
CA SER A 262 -2.58 -13.04 -13.79
C SER A 262 -1.11 -12.72 -13.53
N THR A 263 -0.19 -13.48 -14.11
CA THR A 263 1.25 -13.37 -13.86
C THR A 263 2.02 -13.17 -15.14
N SER A 264 2.99 -12.25 -15.16
CA SER A 264 3.92 -12.14 -16.29
C SER A 264 4.67 -13.48 -16.49
N TYR A 265 4.95 -13.81 -17.71
CA TYR A 265 5.61 -15.06 -18.07
C TYR A 265 6.83 -14.81 -18.94
N SER A 266 7.96 -15.39 -18.56
CA SER A 266 9.15 -15.36 -19.39
C SER A 266 9.00 -16.40 -20.49
N LEU A 267 8.88 -15.96 -21.72
CA LEU A 267 8.77 -16.86 -22.86
C LEU A 267 10.04 -17.73 -22.97
N PRO A 268 9.91 -19.03 -23.16
CA PRO A 268 11.05 -19.86 -23.54
C PRO A 268 11.59 -19.42 -24.90
N VAL A 269 12.82 -19.82 -25.24
CA VAL A 269 13.42 -19.53 -26.56
C VAL A 269 12.44 -19.93 -27.67
N ILE A 270 12.09 -18.98 -28.51
CA ILE A 270 11.03 -19.11 -29.52
C ILE A 270 11.54 -20.10 -30.60
N LYS A 271 10.80 -21.20 -30.79
CA LYS A 271 11.01 -22.09 -31.93
C LYS A 271 10.49 -21.39 -33.19
N GLU A 272 11.10 -21.65 -34.36
CA GLU A 272 10.75 -21.08 -35.68
C GLU A 272 9.25 -21.05 -35.98
N ARG A 273 8.52 -22.11 -35.55
CA ARG A 273 7.06 -22.22 -35.69
C ARG A 273 6.30 -21.09 -34.97
N PHE A 274 6.84 -20.62 -33.87
CA PHE A 274 6.22 -19.58 -33.05
C PHE A 274 6.47 -18.19 -33.66
N VAL A 275 7.65 -17.97 -34.28
CA VAL A 275 7.96 -16.74 -34.99
C VAL A 275 7.02 -16.52 -36.18
N ARG A 276 6.78 -17.57 -36.98
CA ARG A 276 5.82 -17.48 -38.14
C ARG A 276 4.41 -17.09 -37.66
N TRP A 277 3.97 -17.62 -36.53
CA TRP A 277 2.65 -17.33 -36.01
C TRP A 277 2.54 -15.91 -35.45
N ILE A 278 3.60 -15.36 -34.88
CA ILE A 278 3.68 -13.96 -34.46
C ILE A 278 3.62 -13.02 -35.69
N ASP A 279 4.26 -13.38 -36.79
CA ASP A 279 4.30 -12.57 -38.01
C ASP A 279 2.96 -12.48 -38.74
N GLU A 280 2.02 -13.41 -38.49
CA GLU A 280 0.69 -13.36 -39.09
C GLU A 280 -0.25 -12.37 -38.37
N LYS A 281 -0.07 -11.07 -38.65
CA LYS A 281 -0.82 -9.96 -38.03
C LYS A 281 -2.35 -10.11 -38.05
N LYS A 282 -2.92 -10.90 -38.95
CA LYS A 282 -4.38 -11.13 -39.04
C LYS A 282 -5.03 -11.75 -37.81
N TYR A 283 -4.23 -12.35 -36.92
CA TYR A 283 -4.73 -12.99 -35.69
C TYR A 283 -4.59 -12.10 -34.44
N TRP A 284 -3.96 -10.95 -34.58
CA TRP A 284 -3.73 -10.03 -33.49
C TRP A 284 -4.87 -9.01 -33.40
N GLU A 285 -5.34 -8.77 -32.18
CA GLU A 285 -6.33 -7.75 -31.86
C GLU A 285 -5.62 -6.49 -31.34
N PRO A 286 -6.11 -5.26 -31.62
CA PRO A 286 -5.58 -4.05 -31.01
C PRO A 286 -5.64 -4.13 -29.48
N ALA A 287 -4.55 -3.72 -28.83
CA ALA A 287 -4.53 -3.60 -27.37
C ALA A 287 -5.31 -2.36 -26.89
N LEU A 288 -5.65 -2.33 -25.61
CA LEU A 288 -6.22 -1.14 -24.98
C LEU A 288 -5.13 -0.33 -24.27
N ASP A 289 -5.32 0.97 -24.20
CA ASP A 289 -4.52 1.85 -23.37
C ASP A 289 -5.02 1.86 -21.90
N ALA A 290 -4.49 2.78 -21.08
CA ALA A 290 -4.88 2.90 -19.70
C ALA A 290 -6.30 3.46 -19.50
N ASP A 291 -6.87 4.13 -20.48
CA ASP A 291 -8.22 4.73 -20.42
C ASP A 291 -9.29 3.82 -21.04
N GLY A 292 -8.85 2.74 -21.69
CA GLY A 292 -9.71 1.74 -22.31
C GLY A 292 -9.91 1.98 -23.82
N ASP A 293 -9.19 2.95 -24.39
CA ASP A 293 -9.21 3.24 -25.82
C ASP A 293 -8.25 2.31 -26.58
N LEU A 294 -8.55 2.07 -27.85
CA LEU A 294 -7.71 1.23 -28.72
C LEU A 294 -6.35 1.88 -28.96
N ARG A 295 -5.30 1.06 -28.96
CA ARG A 295 -3.95 1.48 -29.34
C ARG A 295 -3.62 1.02 -30.74
N ASP A 296 -3.18 1.96 -31.59
CA ASP A 296 -2.79 1.68 -32.96
C ASP A 296 -1.42 0.99 -33.08
N ASP A 297 -0.59 1.09 -32.04
CA ASP A 297 0.80 0.63 -32.00
C ASP A 297 1.03 -0.62 -31.14
N ALA A 298 -0.02 -1.25 -30.63
CA ALA A 298 0.11 -2.42 -29.77
C ALA A 298 -1.00 -3.44 -30.03
N TRP A 299 -0.62 -4.71 -30.01
CA TRP A 299 -1.50 -5.82 -30.34
C TRP A 299 -1.41 -6.94 -29.32
N VAL A 300 -2.48 -7.70 -29.17
CA VAL A 300 -2.60 -8.82 -28.23
C VAL A 300 -3.18 -10.06 -28.93
N ILE A 301 -2.85 -11.24 -28.40
CA ILE A 301 -3.33 -12.51 -28.98
C ILE A 301 -3.39 -13.62 -27.92
N ASP A 302 -4.35 -14.55 -28.10
CA ASP A 302 -4.42 -15.80 -27.32
C ASP A 302 -3.50 -16.86 -27.94
N ALA A 303 -2.40 -17.17 -27.25
CA ALA A 303 -1.39 -18.14 -27.65
C ALA A 303 -1.57 -19.52 -27.00
N SER A 304 -2.67 -19.75 -26.29
CA SER A 304 -2.90 -20.98 -25.49
C SER A 304 -2.92 -22.27 -26.31
N LYS A 305 -3.23 -22.17 -27.61
CA LYS A 305 -3.21 -23.34 -28.52
C LYS A 305 -1.82 -23.68 -29.06
N VAL A 306 -0.86 -22.75 -28.93
CA VAL A 306 0.48 -22.87 -29.52
C VAL A 306 1.51 -23.33 -28.50
N LEU A 307 1.33 -22.93 -27.23
CA LEU A 307 2.24 -23.25 -26.14
C LEU A 307 1.64 -24.31 -25.21
N GLU A 308 2.40 -25.36 -24.95
CA GLU A 308 2.00 -26.39 -24.01
C GLU A 308 2.18 -25.92 -22.57
N LEU A 309 1.09 -25.93 -21.80
CA LEU A 309 1.06 -25.54 -20.38
C LEU A 309 0.73 -26.74 -19.47
N LYS A 310 1.27 -27.92 -19.80
CA LYS A 310 0.92 -29.20 -19.12
C LYS A 310 1.12 -29.19 -17.61
N ASP A 311 2.14 -28.47 -17.14
CA ASP A 311 2.51 -28.44 -15.72
C ASP A 311 1.88 -27.29 -14.94
N TYR A 312 0.95 -26.56 -15.56
CA TYR A 312 0.22 -25.47 -14.94
C TYR A 312 -1.21 -25.90 -14.56
N PRO A 313 -1.90 -25.20 -13.66
CA PRO A 313 -3.28 -25.49 -13.31
C PRO A 313 -4.19 -25.62 -14.54
N ALA A 314 -5.17 -26.52 -14.47
CA ALA A 314 -6.11 -26.72 -15.55
C ALA A 314 -6.82 -25.41 -15.93
N GLY A 315 -6.97 -25.15 -17.22
CA GLY A 315 -7.58 -23.90 -17.72
C GLY A 315 -6.66 -22.69 -17.73
N THR A 316 -5.38 -22.85 -17.38
CA THR A 316 -4.38 -21.79 -17.58
C THR A 316 -4.24 -21.45 -19.06
N ARG A 317 -4.25 -20.17 -19.37
CA ARG A 317 -4.07 -19.64 -20.71
C ARG A 317 -2.88 -18.70 -20.74
N ILE A 318 -2.29 -18.57 -21.93
CA ILE A 318 -1.19 -17.64 -22.19
C ILE A 318 -1.61 -16.64 -23.25
N TYR A 319 -1.39 -15.39 -22.94
CA TYR A 319 -1.62 -14.28 -23.86
C TYR A 319 -0.32 -13.55 -24.15
N LEU A 320 -0.18 -13.10 -25.39
CA LEU A 320 0.97 -12.32 -25.83
C LEU A 320 0.54 -10.90 -26.16
N ARG A 321 1.47 -9.99 -25.97
CA ARG A 321 1.40 -8.61 -26.38
C ARG A 321 2.63 -8.25 -27.18
N ALA A 322 2.43 -7.63 -28.34
CA ALA A 322 3.48 -7.00 -29.16
C ALA A 322 3.28 -5.48 -29.12
N GLU A 323 4.33 -4.74 -28.85
CA GLU A 323 4.35 -3.27 -28.89
C GLU A 323 5.73 -2.77 -29.32
N PRO A 324 5.84 -1.57 -29.94
CA PRO A 324 7.11 -0.98 -30.32
C PRO A 324 8.06 -0.87 -29.12
N LEU A 325 9.35 -1.03 -29.39
CA LEU A 325 10.37 -0.78 -28.37
C LEU A 325 10.31 0.68 -27.90
N HIS A 326 10.24 0.87 -26.59
CA HIS A 326 10.33 2.21 -26.04
C HIS A 326 11.64 2.87 -26.44
N PRO A 327 11.66 4.17 -26.78
CA PRO A 327 12.90 4.89 -27.12
C PRO A 327 13.98 4.67 -26.06
N GLY A 328 15.17 4.20 -26.48
CA GLY A 328 16.29 3.85 -25.60
C GLY A 328 16.23 2.45 -24.98
N ALA A 329 15.21 1.65 -25.24
CA ALA A 329 15.18 0.25 -24.81
C ALA A 329 16.20 -0.59 -25.59
N LYS A 330 16.94 -1.46 -24.89
CA LYS A 330 17.82 -2.44 -25.55
C LYS A 330 16.95 -3.58 -26.09
N ALA A 331 17.17 -3.92 -27.37
CA ALA A 331 16.56 -5.11 -27.99
C ALA A 331 16.99 -6.38 -27.23
N ASN A 332 16.09 -7.35 -27.15
CA ASN A 332 16.35 -8.67 -26.62
C ASN A 332 16.03 -9.76 -27.67
N LEU A 333 16.36 -11.01 -27.37
CA LEU A 333 16.18 -12.16 -28.30
C LEU A 333 14.71 -12.42 -28.68
N PHE A 334 13.76 -11.83 -28.00
CA PHE A 334 12.32 -12.00 -28.22
C PHE A 334 11.69 -10.80 -28.94
N ASP A 335 12.47 -9.78 -29.24
CA ASP A 335 12.01 -8.61 -29.98
C ASP A 335 12.00 -8.96 -31.49
N THR A 336 10.87 -8.78 -32.15
CA THR A 336 10.67 -9.12 -33.59
C THR A 336 10.17 -7.88 -34.32
N ASP A 337 10.78 -7.57 -35.45
CA ASP A 337 10.43 -6.42 -36.31
C ASP A 337 10.31 -5.09 -35.58
N GLY A 338 11.23 -4.82 -34.63
CA GLY A 338 11.19 -3.60 -33.81
C GLY A 338 10.14 -3.60 -32.69
N ASN A 339 9.43 -4.70 -32.50
CA ASN A 339 8.43 -4.85 -31.45
C ASN A 339 8.95 -5.73 -30.32
N ARG A 340 8.62 -5.35 -29.09
CA ARG A 340 8.80 -6.19 -27.92
C ARG A 340 7.60 -7.10 -27.73
N VAL A 341 7.86 -8.39 -27.59
CA VAL A 341 6.83 -9.38 -27.26
C VAL A 341 6.93 -9.75 -25.78
N THR A 342 5.84 -9.56 -25.06
CA THR A 342 5.69 -9.97 -23.66
C THR A 342 4.54 -10.95 -23.52
N ALA A 343 4.58 -11.77 -22.44
CA ALA A 343 3.55 -12.77 -22.19
C ALA A 343 3.04 -12.71 -20.75
N PHE A 344 1.79 -13.14 -20.54
CA PHE A 344 1.27 -13.40 -19.22
C PHE A 344 0.38 -14.64 -19.20
N LEU A 345 0.34 -15.32 -18.06
CA LEU A 345 -0.52 -16.47 -17.78
C LEU A 345 -1.72 -16.03 -16.94
N THR A 346 -2.89 -16.65 -17.18
CA THR A 346 -4.07 -16.46 -16.37
C THR A 346 -5.03 -17.66 -16.41
N ASN A 347 -5.71 -17.93 -15.30
CA ASN A 347 -6.87 -18.85 -15.22
C ASN A 347 -8.20 -18.09 -15.10
N ALA A 348 -8.18 -16.75 -15.19
CA ALA A 348 -9.40 -15.93 -15.10
C ALA A 348 -10.46 -16.35 -16.13
N PRO A 349 -11.76 -16.11 -15.91
CA PRO A 349 -12.80 -16.35 -16.89
C PRO A 349 -12.46 -15.74 -18.25
N ARG A 350 -13.02 -16.31 -19.34
CA ARG A 350 -12.79 -15.79 -20.69
C ARG A 350 -13.46 -14.43 -20.85
N PHE A 351 -12.62 -13.43 -21.08
CA PHE A 351 -12.98 -12.08 -21.48
C PHE A 351 -12.28 -11.75 -22.80
N ASN A 352 -12.56 -10.59 -23.37
CA ASN A 352 -11.78 -10.05 -24.48
C ASN A 352 -10.29 -9.99 -24.09
N VAL A 353 -9.42 -10.39 -25.02
CA VAL A 353 -7.97 -10.47 -24.79
C VAL A 353 -7.37 -9.12 -24.44
N ALA A 354 -7.79 -8.06 -25.13
CA ALA A 354 -7.32 -6.70 -24.88
C ALA A 354 -7.70 -6.21 -23.48
N PHE A 355 -8.90 -6.59 -22.97
CA PHE A 355 -9.29 -6.29 -21.58
C PHE A 355 -8.41 -7.04 -20.57
N LEU A 356 -8.11 -8.32 -20.79
CA LEU A 356 -7.27 -9.11 -19.90
C LEU A 356 -5.84 -8.56 -19.86
N ASP A 357 -5.30 -8.14 -21.01
CA ASP A 357 -4.01 -7.47 -21.12
C ASP A 357 -3.99 -6.13 -20.37
N ALA A 358 -4.96 -5.26 -20.61
CA ALA A 358 -5.06 -3.97 -19.92
C ALA A 358 -5.15 -4.15 -18.40
N ARG A 359 -5.95 -5.14 -17.92
CA ARG A 359 -6.05 -5.49 -16.51
C ARG A 359 -4.71 -5.99 -15.95
N HIS A 360 -3.98 -6.84 -16.69
CA HIS A 360 -2.65 -7.31 -16.28
C HIS A 360 -1.65 -6.16 -16.19
N ARG A 361 -1.58 -5.30 -17.20
CA ARG A 361 -0.65 -4.15 -17.26
C ARG A 361 -0.91 -3.10 -16.19
N ALA A 362 -2.14 -2.99 -15.70
CA ALA A 362 -2.48 -2.13 -14.59
C ALA A 362 -1.70 -2.48 -13.29
N ARG A 363 -0.94 -3.61 -13.26
CA ARG A 363 0.05 -3.93 -12.22
C ARG A 363 1.11 -2.83 -12.04
N GLY A 364 1.40 -2.03 -13.05
CA GLY A 364 2.30 -0.88 -12.92
C GLY A 364 1.94 0.08 -11.77
N ARG A 365 0.67 0.09 -11.33
CA ARG A 365 0.25 0.83 -10.12
C ARG A 365 0.88 0.29 -8.83
N CYS A 366 1.18 -1.01 -8.76
CA CYS A 366 1.86 -1.63 -7.62
C CYS A 366 3.25 -1.02 -7.38
N GLU A 367 4.02 -0.79 -8.44
CA GLU A 367 5.36 -0.19 -8.35
C GLU A 367 5.32 1.22 -7.73
N ASN A 368 4.33 2.03 -8.11
CA ASN A 368 4.12 3.36 -7.51
C ASN A 368 3.73 3.27 -6.02
N ARG A 369 2.91 2.27 -5.64
CA ARG A 369 2.54 2.05 -4.23
C ARG A 369 3.74 1.59 -3.40
N ILE A 370 4.58 0.70 -3.93
CA ILE A 370 5.82 0.29 -3.28
C ILE A 370 6.75 1.49 -3.06
N LYS A 371 6.90 2.35 -4.07
CA LYS A 371 7.66 3.61 -3.96
C LYS A 371 7.08 4.51 -2.86
N THR A 372 5.75 4.61 -2.78
CA THR A 372 5.05 5.37 -1.77
C THR A 372 5.24 4.75 -0.38
N LEU A 373 5.14 3.42 -0.25
CA LEU A 373 5.36 2.69 1.00
C LEU A 373 6.80 2.89 1.51
N LYS A 374 7.79 2.85 0.62
CA LYS A 374 9.18 3.17 0.98
C LYS A 374 9.30 4.59 1.55
N SER A 375 8.61 5.55 0.96
CA SER A 375 8.62 6.93 1.46
C SER A 375 7.80 7.13 2.74
N ALA A 376 6.96 6.16 3.12
CA ALA A 376 6.20 6.13 4.36
C ALA A 376 6.90 5.34 5.48
N GLY A 377 8.20 5.01 5.32
CA GLY A 377 9.02 4.40 6.35
C GLY A 377 9.68 3.07 5.97
N LEU A 378 9.15 2.30 4.98
CA LEU A 378 9.76 1.02 4.59
C LEU A 378 11.14 1.21 3.93
N GLY A 379 11.44 2.39 3.39
CA GLY A 379 12.73 2.69 2.75
C GLY A 379 13.92 2.68 3.71
N LYS A 380 13.65 2.86 5.02
CA LYS A 380 14.63 2.75 6.10
C LYS A 380 14.13 1.80 7.16
N LEU A 381 14.94 0.81 7.47
CA LEU A 381 14.70 -0.14 8.57
C LEU A 381 15.69 0.21 9.69
N PRO A 382 15.26 1.01 10.70
CA PRO A 382 16.18 1.71 11.59
C PRO A 382 16.82 0.81 12.66
N TYR A 383 16.22 -0.36 12.95
CA TYR A 383 16.67 -1.21 14.04
C TYR A 383 17.75 -2.21 13.60
N TRP A 384 18.53 -2.70 14.56
CA TRP A 384 19.43 -3.82 14.33
C TRP A 384 18.64 -5.14 14.23
N SER A 385 17.67 -5.37 15.13
CA SER A 385 16.86 -6.58 15.19
C SER A 385 15.96 -6.77 13.99
N PHE A 386 15.89 -7.99 13.44
CA PHE A 386 15.00 -8.36 12.36
C PHE A 386 13.52 -8.20 12.77
N ALA A 387 13.15 -8.71 13.95
CA ALA A 387 11.78 -8.60 14.46
C ALA A 387 11.33 -7.12 14.66
N ALA A 388 12.22 -6.26 15.18
CA ALA A 388 11.92 -4.84 15.31
C ALA A 388 11.78 -4.14 13.94
N ASN A 389 12.56 -4.56 12.92
CA ASN A 389 12.41 -4.06 11.55
C ASN A 389 11.14 -4.60 10.88
N GLN A 390 10.70 -5.82 11.17
CA GLN A 390 9.40 -6.33 10.72
C GLN A 390 8.25 -5.51 11.32
N ALA A 391 8.31 -5.21 12.64
CA ALA A 391 7.34 -4.34 13.28
C ALA A 391 7.33 -2.92 12.69
N TRP A 392 8.49 -2.38 12.36
CA TRP A 392 8.61 -1.10 11.66
C TRP A 392 8.01 -1.13 10.26
N ALA A 393 8.23 -2.21 9.50
CA ALA A 393 7.60 -2.39 8.19
C ALA A 393 6.07 -2.44 8.30
N ASN A 394 5.53 -3.08 9.34
CA ASN A 394 4.11 -3.08 9.65
C ASN A 394 3.59 -1.67 9.98
N LEU A 395 4.34 -0.87 10.74
CA LEU A 395 4.00 0.54 11.01
C LEU A 395 4.02 1.39 9.73
N ALA A 396 5.00 1.19 8.85
CA ALA A 396 5.05 1.87 7.55
C ALA A 396 3.84 1.50 6.66
N MET A 397 3.45 0.23 6.67
CA MET A 397 2.23 -0.26 6.04
C MET A 397 1.00 0.47 6.62
N PHE A 398 0.86 0.53 7.94
CA PHE A 398 -0.27 1.17 8.60
C PHE A 398 -0.32 2.68 8.31
N ALA A 399 0.83 3.35 8.30
CA ALA A 399 0.94 4.77 7.97
C ALA A 399 0.41 5.07 6.55
N LEU A 400 0.77 4.24 5.56
CA LEU A 400 0.25 4.37 4.21
C LEU A 400 -1.25 4.05 4.15
N ASN A 401 -1.68 2.97 4.82
CA ASN A 401 -3.07 2.53 4.85
C ASN A 401 -3.98 3.59 5.49
N LEU A 402 -3.54 4.26 6.54
CA LEU A 402 -4.32 5.32 7.20
C LEU A 402 -4.68 6.44 6.23
N VAL A 403 -3.75 6.83 5.35
CA VAL A 403 -4.02 7.82 4.29
C VAL A 403 -4.96 7.26 3.23
N SER A 404 -4.74 6.03 2.78
CA SER A 404 -5.60 5.35 1.79
C SER A 404 -7.03 5.14 2.31
N TRP A 405 -7.17 4.83 3.58
CA TRP A 405 -8.47 4.67 4.24
C TRP A 405 -9.22 5.99 4.39
N LEU A 406 -8.50 7.08 4.70
CA LEU A 406 -9.08 8.43 4.69
C LEU A 406 -9.60 8.77 3.28
N GLN A 407 -8.82 8.48 2.24
CA GLN A 407 -9.23 8.68 0.84
C GLN A 407 -10.48 7.86 0.48
N LEU A 408 -10.52 6.60 0.90
CA LEU A 408 -11.63 5.70 0.56
C LEU A 408 -12.92 6.03 1.32
N ALA A 409 -12.83 6.28 2.63
CA ALA A 409 -14.01 6.44 3.50
C ALA A 409 -14.58 7.85 3.52
N VAL A 410 -13.74 8.89 3.40
CA VAL A 410 -14.13 10.29 3.68
C VAL A 410 -14.24 11.14 2.41
N LEU A 411 -13.35 10.94 1.44
CA LEU A 411 -13.44 11.71 0.18
C LEU A 411 -14.57 11.19 -0.71
N PRO A 412 -15.26 12.06 -1.43
CA PRO A 412 -16.18 11.62 -2.48
C PRO A 412 -15.43 10.92 -3.62
N GLY A 413 -16.11 10.00 -4.31
CA GLY A 413 -15.56 9.35 -5.49
C GLY A 413 -15.19 10.36 -6.58
N GLY A 414 -14.05 10.15 -7.24
CA GLY A 414 -13.56 11.05 -8.30
C GLY A 414 -12.91 12.35 -7.80
N HIS A 415 -12.86 12.61 -6.49
CA HIS A 415 -12.14 13.78 -5.97
C HIS A 415 -10.63 13.63 -6.25
N GLU A 416 -9.97 14.69 -6.72
CA GLU A 416 -8.54 14.61 -7.12
C GLU A 416 -7.59 14.11 -6.00
N ALA A 417 -7.89 14.47 -4.74
CA ALA A 417 -7.10 14.01 -3.60
C ALA A 417 -7.26 12.50 -3.30
N SER A 418 -8.25 11.82 -3.90
CA SER A 418 -8.43 10.37 -3.73
C SER A 418 -7.29 9.55 -4.33
N VAL A 419 -6.54 10.13 -5.27
CA VAL A 419 -5.40 9.48 -5.95
C VAL A 419 -4.05 10.14 -5.63
N TRP A 420 -4.03 11.10 -4.69
CA TRP A 420 -2.75 11.66 -4.25
C TRP A 420 -1.93 10.63 -3.50
N ASP A 421 -0.64 10.55 -3.82
CA ASP A 421 0.32 9.80 -3.02
C ASP A 421 0.60 10.50 -1.67
N VAL A 422 1.25 9.79 -0.74
CA VAL A 422 1.54 10.31 0.61
C VAL A 422 2.44 11.56 0.57
N LYS A 423 3.33 11.69 -0.43
CA LYS A 423 4.20 12.87 -0.58
C LYS A 423 3.39 14.10 -0.95
N ARG A 424 2.39 13.95 -1.83
CA ARG A 424 1.48 15.04 -2.19
C ARG A 424 0.59 15.45 -1.01
N TRP A 425 0.08 14.48 -0.22
CA TRP A 425 -0.61 14.76 1.03
C TRP A 425 0.24 15.52 2.03
N ARG A 426 1.52 15.13 2.22
CA ARG A 426 2.47 15.86 3.07
C ARG A 426 2.63 17.29 2.63
N TYR A 427 2.96 17.48 1.36
CA TYR A 427 3.25 18.80 0.80
C TYR A 427 2.05 19.73 0.83
N ARG A 428 0.87 19.25 0.44
CA ARG A 428 -0.30 20.09 0.26
C ARG A 428 -1.12 20.27 1.54
N LEU A 429 -1.22 19.25 2.40
CA LEU A 429 -2.15 19.27 3.52
C LEU A 429 -1.46 19.07 4.87
N PHE A 430 -0.65 18.01 5.04
CA PHE A 430 -0.14 17.68 6.38
C PHE A 430 0.87 18.70 6.91
N SER A 431 1.70 19.32 6.06
CA SER A 431 2.67 20.35 6.42
C SER A 431 2.05 21.74 6.64
N MET A 432 0.73 21.86 6.61
CA MET A 432 0.04 23.13 6.83
C MET A 432 0.35 23.66 8.23
N ALA A 433 0.69 24.94 8.32
CA ALA A 433 0.89 25.61 9.59
C ALA A 433 -0.43 25.90 10.28
N GLY A 434 -0.43 25.91 11.60
CA GLY A 434 -1.59 26.30 12.40
C GLY A 434 -1.20 26.84 13.76
N LYS A 435 -2.18 27.32 14.51
CA LYS A 435 -2.03 27.79 15.88
C LYS A 435 -3.11 27.19 16.76
N VAL A 436 -2.73 26.54 17.85
CA VAL A 436 -3.69 26.08 18.84
C VAL A 436 -4.01 27.22 19.78
N VAL A 437 -5.29 27.51 19.97
CA VAL A 437 -5.80 28.51 20.90
C VAL A 437 -6.74 27.85 21.90
N SER A 438 -6.70 28.28 23.16
CA SER A 438 -7.57 27.80 24.23
C SER A 438 -8.47 28.95 24.69
N GLY A 439 -9.76 28.68 24.81
CA GLY A 439 -10.74 29.65 25.30
C GLY A 439 -12.09 28.96 25.56
N GLY A 440 -12.83 29.42 26.59
CA GLY A 440 -14.16 28.88 26.89
C GLY A 440 -14.17 27.36 27.18
N ARG A 441 -13.12 26.80 27.82
CA ARG A 441 -12.91 25.36 28.07
C ARG A 441 -12.71 24.49 26.81
N GLN A 442 -12.52 25.13 25.64
CA GLN A 442 -12.29 24.42 24.37
C GLN A 442 -10.95 24.80 23.78
N ARG A 443 -10.32 23.84 23.10
CA ARG A 443 -9.16 24.08 22.24
C ARG A 443 -9.62 24.16 20.79
N ARG A 444 -9.07 25.10 20.05
CA ARG A 444 -9.32 25.27 18.62
C ARG A 444 -8.01 25.33 17.86
N LEU A 445 -7.97 24.65 16.72
CA LEU A 445 -6.88 24.76 15.77
C LEU A 445 -7.24 25.81 14.74
N LEU A 446 -6.51 26.91 14.71
CA LEU A 446 -6.66 27.95 13.69
C LEU A 446 -5.73 27.65 12.54
N ILE A 447 -6.26 27.73 11.34
CA ILE A 447 -5.54 27.45 10.08
C ILE A 447 -5.64 28.68 9.20
N PRO A 448 -4.56 29.05 8.46
CA PRO A 448 -4.63 30.18 7.54
C PRO A 448 -5.68 29.93 6.45
N GLU A 449 -6.65 30.81 6.31
CA GLU A 449 -7.73 30.68 5.33
C GLU A 449 -7.22 30.58 3.88
N LYS A 450 -6.12 31.29 3.59
CA LYS A 450 -5.45 31.31 2.27
C LYS A 450 -4.54 30.10 2.01
N ALA A 451 -4.39 29.18 2.97
CA ALA A 451 -3.62 27.96 2.69
C ALA A 451 -4.33 27.10 1.62
N PRO A 452 -3.59 26.56 0.65
CA PRO A 452 -4.21 25.93 -0.53
C PRO A 452 -5.28 24.89 -0.23
N GLU A 453 -5.10 24.07 0.81
CA GLU A 453 -6.02 22.97 1.15
C GLU A 453 -6.77 23.19 2.49
N ALA A 454 -6.86 24.44 2.97
CA ALA A 454 -7.55 24.75 4.23
C ALA A 454 -9.02 24.29 4.22
N ARG A 455 -9.73 24.55 3.13
CA ARG A 455 -11.13 24.12 2.97
C ARG A 455 -11.28 22.60 2.86
N LEU A 456 -10.32 21.92 2.22
CA LEU A 456 -10.30 20.47 2.16
C LEU A 456 -10.12 19.87 3.55
N LEU A 457 -9.18 20.39 4.35
CA LEU A 457 -8.94 19.94 5.72
C LEU A 457 -10.22 20.06 6.58
N CYS A 458 -10.91 21.19 6.54
CA CYS A 458 -12.17 21.39 7.28
C CYS A 458 -13.23 20.35 6.85
N ARG A 459 -13.46 20.20 5.55
CA ARG A 459 -14.42 19.21 5.02
C ARG A 459 -14.10 17.77 5.41
N LEU A 460 -12.81 17.40 5.43
CA LEU A 460 -12.39 16.08 5.87
C LEU A 460 -12.70 15.85 7.36
N ILE A 461 -12.43 16.83 8.23
CA ILE A 461 -12.73 16.74 9.65
C ILE A 461 -14.25 16.65 9.89
N GLU A 462 -15.05 17.43 9.18
CA GLU A 462 -16.53 17.35 9.21
C GLU A 462 -17.03 15.97 8.76
N GLY A 463 -16.51 15.45 7.63
CA GLY A 463 -16.83 14.12 7.11
C GLY A 463 -16.50 13.01 8.10
N ILE A 464 -15.35 13.08 8.78
CA ILE A 464 -14.98 12.15 9.86
C ILE A 464 -15.97 12.23 11.02
N GLY A 465 -16.41 13.45 11.38
CA GLY A 465 -17.43 13.64 12.42
C GLY A 465 -18.75 12.93 12.07
N VAL A 466 -19.20 13.02 10.82
CA VAL A 466 -20.39 12.30 10.33
C VAL A 466 -20.20 10.79 10.40
N LEU A 467 -19.05 10.28 9.93
CA LEU A 467 -18.74 8.83 10.01
C LEU A 467 -18.73 8.35 11.45
N PHE A 468 -18.15 9.10 12.38
CA PHE A 468 -18.12 8.76 13.79
C PHE A 468 -19.53 8.63 14.40
N GLN A 469 -20.44 9.55 14.08
CA GLN A 469 -21.83 9.46 14.51
C GLN A 469 -22.52 8.22 13.94
N ARG A 470 -22.36 7.93 12.66
CA ARG A 470 -22.95 6.75 12.00
C ARG A 470 -22.46 5.43 12.63
N TRP A 471 -21.18 5.33 13.00
CA TRP A 471 -20.65 4.15 13.72
C TRP A 471 -21.26 4.04 15.11
N ARG A 472 -21.39 5.15 15.84
CA ARG A 472 -21.99 5.15 17.19
C ARG A 472 -23.47 4.75 17.18
N HIS A 473 -24.20 5.08 16.13
CA HIS A 473 -25.61 4.72 16.00
C HIS A 473 -25.83 3.33 15.37
N GLY A 474 -24.77 2.58 15.06
CA GLY A 474 -24.85 1.25 14.45
C GLY A 474 -25.33 1.23 13.00
N GLU A 475 -25.35 2.39 12.33
CA GLU A 475 -25.76 2.50 10.92
C GLU A 475 -24.72 1.90 9.96
N LEU A 476 -23.49 1.73 10.44
CA LEU A 476 -22.39 1.08 9.74
C LEU A 476 -21.99 -0.13 10.57
N ALA A 477 -22.66 -1.27 10.34
CA ALA A 477 -22.30 -2.54 10.97
C ALA A 477 -20.89 -2.99 10.51
N VAL A 478 -20.10 -3.48 11.47
CA VAL A 478 -18.77 -4.09 11.25
C VAL A 478 -18.92 -5.59 11.32
#